data_017350ff86d54c589d6a162471bb1f9c
#
_entry.id   017350ff86d54c589d6a162471bb1f9c
#
_cell.length_a   1.000
_cell.length_b   1.000
_cell.length_c   1.000
_cell.angle_alpha   90.00
_cell.angle_beta   90.00
_cell.angle_gamma   90.00
#
_symmetry.space_group_name_H-M   'P 1'
#
loop_
_entity.id
_entity.type
_entity.pdbx_description
1 polymer ?
#
loop_
_entity_poly.entity_id
_entity_poly.type
_entity_poly.pdbx_seq_one_letter_code
_entity_poly.pdbx_strand_id
1 'polypeptide(L)'
;MKPSASNVGADPAVEPFSSSPLPPSSHLALLRQLEWRVRHAVENVLSGEYRSAFRGRGMEFDQVVKYEFGDDIRDIDWNVTARLGEPYRKKFVEEREVTLLVVFEDAPSLQFGSGAVSKREALLELAGLVMMLGAVNRDRVGYVHATPEGYGLREPVRGRGPIMHLAATLLGRAAPALQSGNRKAESGKTDAATGRTSDADSPLSALRPPLSTIPWRLIARTAPKHSILLWLSDFPPREAPEGWMVMQRRYQTMGFRVDDPWERELPRGDTFAAYDPTASRLVTLEGSAAEHVAHASWRKQREAAWRTLFPDPLSRLVVGTGENRLEALVKFFHARMAR
;
A
#
# COMPACT_ATOMS: atom_id res chain seq x y z
N MET A 1 -15.12 -14.93 48.65
CA MET A 1 -14.35 -15.49 47.52
C MET A 1 -14.68 -14.68 46.30
N LYS A 2 -13.83 -13.71 45.91
CA LYS A 2 -13.98 -12.89 44.69
C LYS A 2 -13.18 -13.55 43.59
N PRO A 3 -13.67 -13.64 42.34
CA PRO A 3 -12.85 -14.12 41.23
C PRO A 3 -11.93 -13.01 40.74
N SER A 4 -10.69 -13.40 40.49
CA SER A 4 -9.61 -12.58 39.96
C SER A 4 -9.91 -12.08 38.55
N ALA A 5 -9.69 -10.78 38.32
CA ALA A 5 -9.74 -10.14 37.03
C ALA A 5 -8.58 -10.64 36.15
N SER A 6 -8.93 -11.20 35.01
CA SER A 6 -8.00 -11.56 33.95
C SER A 6 -7.42 -10.30 33.30
N ASN A 7 -6.12 -10.27 33.25
CA ASN A 7 -5.28 -9.25 32.62
C ASN A 7 -5.58 -9.21 31.12
N VAL A 8 -6.36 -8.23 30.67
CA VAL A 8 -6.56 -7.91 29.25
C VAL A 8 -5.31 -7.20 28.79
N GLY A 9 -4.55 -7.85 27.93
CA GLY A 9 -3.35 -7.30 27.33
C GLY A 9 -3.59 -5.90 26.74
N ALA A 10 -2.78 -4.95 27.17
CA ALA A 10 -2.79 -3.59 26.69
C ALA A 10 -2.49 -3.58 25.16
N ASP A 11 -3.42 -3.05 24.39
CA ASP A 11 -3.19 -2.69 22.98
C ASP A 11 -1.96 -1.75 22.92
N PRO A 12 -1.01 -1.96 21.99
CA PRO A 12 0.11 -1.05 21.81
C PRO A 12 -0.42 0.36 21.53
N ALA A 13 0.05 1.32 22.31
CA ALA A 13 -0.43 2.68 22.38
C ALA A 13 -0.64 3.31 21.00
N VAL A 14 -1.89 3.64 20.69
CA VAL A 14 -2.22 4.63 19.67
C VAL A 14 -1.71 5.95 20.20
N GLU A 15 -0.57 6.43 19.71
CA GLU A 15 -0.13 7.77 20.06
C GLU A 15 -1.18 8.79 19.61
N PRO A 16 -1.71 9.63 20.52
CA PRO A 16 -2.57 10.71 20.11
C PRO A 16 -1.74 11.67 19.27
N PHE A 17 -2.10 11.80 18.00
CA PHE A 17 -1.45 12.74 17.08
C PHE A 17 -1.53 14.14 17.65
N SER A 18 -0.44 14.62 18.26
CA SER A 18 -0.23 16.02 18.48
C SER A 18 -0.37 16.75 17.14
N SER A 19 -0.96 17.92 17.15
CA SER A 19 -1.12 18.77 15.98
C SER A 19 0.22 18.89 15.24
N SER A 20 0.37 18.10 14.16
CA SER A 20 1.59 18.10 13.38
C SER A 20 1.83 19.48 12.78
N PRO A 21 3.06 20.00 12.79
CA PRO A 21 3.39 21.27 12.14
C PRO A 21 2.96 21.21 10.67
N LEU A 22 2.57 22.37 10.12
CA LEU A 22 2.24 22.52 8.71
C LEU A 22 3.36 21.91 7.87
N PRO A 23 3.02 21.15 6.81
CA PRO A 23 4.02 20.51 5.98
C PRO A 23 4.94 21.56 5.33
N PRO A 24 6.22 21.24 5.15
CA PRO A 24 7.16 22.13 4.49
C PRO A 24 6.63 22.62 3.13
N SER A 25 6.90 23.87 2.79
CA SER A 25 6.45 24.48 1.52
C SER A 25 6.88 23.67 0.28
N SER A 26 7.99 22.96 0.35
CA SER A 26 8.47 22.04 -0.69
C SER A 26 7.51 20.90 -0.99
N HIS A 27 6.90 20.29 0.04
CA HIS A 27 5.94 19.20 -0.16
C HIS A 27 4.63 19.70 -0.79
N LEU A 28 4.19 20.92 -0.43
CA LEU A 28 3.02 21.53 -1.08
C LEU A 28 3.30 21.89 -2.54
N ALA A 29 4.49 22.36 -2.86
CA ALA A 29 4.91 22.63 -4.24
C ALA A 29 4.91 21.33 -5.07
N LEU A 30 5.49 20.27 -4.55
CA LEU A 30 5.47 18.95 -5.19
C LEU A 30 4.02 18.47 -5.41
N LEU A 31 3.15 18.57 -4.39
CA LEU A 31 1.76 18.15 -4.52
C LEU A 31 0.97 18.96 -5.55
N ARG A 32 1.22 20.27 -5.66
CA ARG A 32 0.62 21.10 -6.72
C ARG A 32 1.08 20.65 -8.10
N GLN A 33 2.35 20.31 -8.23
CA GLN A 33 2.88 19.75 -9.48
C GLN A 33 2.26 18.39 -9.80
N LEU A 34 2.15 17.49 -8.82
CA LEU A 34 1.50 16.19 -8.99
C LEU A 34 0.01 16.34 -9.33
N GLU A 35 -0.70 17.24 -8.65
CA GLU A 35 -2.10 17.55 -8.96
C GLU A 35 -2.26 18.04 -10.39
N TRP A 36 -1.42 18.98 -10.83
CA TRP A 36 -1.45 19.48 -12.21
C TRP A 36 -1.23 18.35 -13.22
N ARG A 37 -0.22 17.49 -12.98
CA ARG A 37 0.06 16.32 -13.83
C ARG A 37 -1.12 15.36 -13.90
N VAL A 38 -1.73 15.05 -12.73
CA VAL A 38 -2.90 14.17 -12.65
C VAL A 38 -4.10 14.80 -13.37
N ARG A 39 -4.39 16.08 -13.12
CA ARG A 39 -5.50 16.77 -13.74
C ARG A 39 -5.39 16.77 -15.27
N HIS A 40 -4.23 17.08 -15.79
CA HIS A 40 -3.97 17.06 -17.23
C HIS A 40 -4.08 15.65 -17.83
N ALA A 41 -3.64 14.62 -17.11
CA ALA A 41 -3.81 13.24 -17.52
C ALA A 41 -5.28 12.79 -17.46
N VAL A 42 -6.03 13.23 -16.44
CA VAL A 42 -7.46 12.92 -16.27
C VAL A 42 -8.32 13.57 -17.36
N GLU A 43 -8.04 14.81 -17.74
CA GLU A 43 -8.78 15.50 -18.81
C GLU A 43 -8.61 14.81 -20.16
N ASN A 44 -7.44 14.23 -20.40
CA ASN A 44 -7.13 13.59 -21.68
C ASN A 44 -7.45 12.09 -21.75
N VAL A 45 -7.38 11.35 -20.65
CA VAL A 45 -7.41 9.87 -20.70
C VAL A 45 -8.11 9.21 -19.50
N LEU A 46 -7.91 9.71 -18.28
CA LEU A 46 -8.19 8.95 -17.04
C LEU A 46 -9.62 9.08 -16.49
N SER A 47 -10.43 10.08 -16.87
CA SER A 47 -11.71 10.35 -16.19
C SER A 47 -12.75 9.22 -16.33
N GLY A 48 -12.83 8.61 -17.50
CA GLY A 48 -13.68 7.44 -17.75
C GLY A 48 -13.09 6.17 -17.16
N GLU A 49 -11.80 6.03 -17.28
CA GLU A 49 -11.01 4.84 -16.98
C GLU A 49 -10.86 4.61 -15.48
N TYR A 50 -10.53 5.65 -14.74
CA TYR A 50 -10.47 5.58 -13.27
C TYR A 50 -11.82 5.15 -12.69
N ARG A 51 -12.91 5.83 -13.10
CA ARG A 51 -14.26 5.49 -12.62
C ARG A 51 -14.68 4.07 -13.00
N SER A 52 -14.31 3.59 -14.16
CA SER A 52 -14.61 2.24 -14.60
C SER A 52 -13.76 1.19 -13.88
N ALA A 53 -12.47 1.47 -13.68
CA ALA A 53 -11.56 0.58 -12.96
C ALA A 53 -11.94 0.40 -11.48
N PHE A 54 -12.59 1.42 -10.90
CA PHE A 54 -13.03 1.45 -9.51
C PHE A 54 -14.55 1.42 -9.36
N ARG A 55 -15.29 0.99 -10.38
CA ARG A 55 -16.73 0.73 -10.23
C ARG A 55 -16.94 -0.24 -9.08
N GLY A 56 -17.30 0.31 -7.94
CA GLY A 56 -17.85 -0.47 -6.86
C GLY A 56 -19.13 -1.16 -7.35
N ARG A 57 -19.28 -2.45 -7.13
CA ARG A 57 -20.54 -3.18 -7.35
C ARG A 57 -21.61 -2.80 -6.31
N GLY A 58 -21.59 -1.58 -5.81
CA GLY A 58 -22.56 -1.05 -4.86
C GLY A 58 -23.67 -0.34 -5.62
N MET A 59 -24.77 -1.01 -5.85
CA MET A 59 -26.03 -0.33 -6.13
C MET A 59 -26.63 0.07 -4.80
N GLU A 60 -26.70 1.36 -4.49
CA GLU A 60 -27.43 1.87 -3.34
C GLU A 60 -28.90 2.06 -3.74
N PHE A 61 -29.82 1.60 -2.89
CA PHE A 61 -31.24 1.84 -3.08
C PHE A 61 -31.50 3.34 -3.00
N ASP A 62 -32.01 3.92 -4.09
CA ASP A 62 -32.35 5.35 -4.16
C ASP A 62 -33.82 5.56 -3.79
N GLN A 63 -34.72 4.98 -4.58
CA GLN A 63 -36.17 5.17 -4.41
C GLN A 63 -36.95 4.04 -5.10
N VAL A 64 -38.21 3.98 -4.76
CA VAL A 64 -39.18 3.13 -5.48
C VAL A 64 -39.88 3.99 -6.51
N VAL A 65 -39.85 3.58 -7.77
CA VAL A 65 -40.51 4.27 -8.88
C VAL A 65 -41.57 3.34 -9.51
N LYS A 66 -42.54 3.90 -10.18
CA LYS A 66 -43.52 3.10 -10.93
C LYS A 66 -42.81 2.31 -12.03
N TYR A 67 -43.15 1.04 -12.18
CA TYR A 67 -42.63 0.16 -13.20
C TYR A 67 -43.13 0.62 -14.59
N GLU A 68 -42.25 0.75 -15.54
CA GLU A 68 -42.55 1.05 -16.94
C GLU A 68 -42.26 -0.15 -17.84
N PHE A 69 -42.96 -0.27 -18.95
CA PHE A 69 -42.76 -1.36 -19.88
C PHE A 69 -41.35 -1.30 -20.48
N GLY A 70 -40.56 -2.35 -20.25
CA GLY A 70 -39.17 -2.44 -20.65
C GLY A 70 -38.18 -2.41 -19.50
N ASP A 71 -38.61 -2.12 -18.29
CA ASP A 71 -37.79 -2.23 -17.08
C ASP A 71 -37.53 -3.71 -16.70
N ASP A 72 -36.46 -3.98 -15.97
CA ASP A 72 -36.15 -5.35 -15.50
C ASP A 72 -37.17 -5.78 -14.41
N ILE A 73 -37.86 -6.88 -14.67
CA ILE A 73 -38.84 -7.48 -13.75
C ILE A 73 -38.23 -7.89 -12.41
N ARG A 74 -36.90 -8.14 -12.39
CA ARG A 74 -36.18 -8.53 -11.18
C ARG A 74 -36.09 -7.41 -10.16
N ASP A 75 -36.21 -6.16 -10.60
CA ASP A 75 -36.17 -4.98 -9.75
C ASP A 75 -37.52 -4.63 -9.12
N ILE A 76 -38.58 -5.34 -9.41
CA ILE A 76 -39.91 -5.10 -8.84
C ILE A 76 -39.89 -5.31 -7.33
N ASP A 77 -40.35 -4.27 -6.60
CA ASP A 77 -40.60 -4.36 -5.17
C ASP A 77 -42.02 -4.88 -4.90
N TRP A 78 -42.11 -6.19 -4.71
CA TRP A 78 -43.41 -6.86 -4.49
C TRP A 78 -44.15 -6.37 -3.23
N ASN A 79 -43.43 -5.88 -2.21
CA ASN A 79 -44.05 -5.37 -0.99
C ASN A 79 -44.76 -4.02 -1.23
N VAL A 80 -44.11 -3.12 -1.98
CA VAL A 80 -44.68 -1.83 -2.34
C VAL A 80 -45.81 -2.04 -3.37
N THR A 81 -45.57 -2.87 -4.38
CA THR A 81 -46.57 -3.25 -5.38
C THR A 81 -47.85 -3.80 -4.75
N ALA A 82 -47.74 -4.69 -3.76
CA ALA A 82 -48.91 -5.25 -3.06
C ALA A 82 -49.70 -4.21 -2.25
N ARG A 83 -49.05 -3.15 -1.75
CA ARG A 83 -49.68 -2.09 -0.97
C ARG A 83 -50.37 -1.05 -1.85
N LEU A 84 -49.76 -0.73 -2.99
CA LEU A 84 -50.21 0.34 -3.87
C LEU A 84 -51.12 -0.14 -5.02
N GLY A 85 -51.15 -1.46 -5.28
CA GLY A 85 -51.97 -2.07 -6.32
C GLY A 85 -51.48 -1.90 -7.75
N GLU A 86 -50.33 -1.26 -7.92
CA GLU A 86 -49.66 -1.07 -9.20
C GLU A 86 -48.17 -1.51 -9.07
N PRO A 87 -47.55 -2.00 -10.16
CA PRO A 87 -46.17 -2.45 -10.08
C PRO A 87 -45.20 -1.31 -9.88
N TYR A 88 -44.33 -1.46 -8.86
CA TYR A 88 -43.24 -0.54 -8.53
C TYR A 88 -41.93 -1.29 -8.56
N ARG A 89 -40.86 -0.61 -9.04
CA ARG A 89 -39.49 -1.15 -9.04
C ARG A 89 -38.58 -0.35 -8.15
N LYS A 90 -37.57 -1.03 -7.61
CA LYS A 90 -36.46 -0.42 -6.92
C LYS A 90 -35.57 0.26 -7.93
N LYS A 91 -35.39 1.56 -7.80
CA LYS A 91 -34.37 2.31 -8.55
C LYS A 91 -33.13 2.32 -7.71
N PHE A 92 -32.06 1.81 -8.27
CA PHE A 92 -30.74 1.85 -7.66
C PHE A 92 -29.92 2.94 -8.34
N VAL A 93 -29.23 3.73 -7.55
CA VAL A 93 -28.21 4.69 -8.03
C VAL A 93 -26.86 4.06 -7.80
N GLU A 94 -26.04 4.09 -8.82
CA GLU A 94 -24.65 3.68 -8.68
C GLU A 94 -23.98 4.61 -7.68
N GLU A 95 -23.51 4.07 -6.54
CA GLU A 95 -22.80 4.84 -5.52
C GLU A 95 -21.53 5.40 -6.16
N ARG A 96 -21.53 6.70 -6.40
CA ARG A 96 -20.45 7.39 -7.12
C ARG A 96 -19.27 7.73 -6.23
N GLU A 97 -19.42 7.58 -4.91
CA GLU A 97 -18.34 7.89 -3.98
C GLU A 97 -17.54 6.65 -3.62
N VAL A 98 -16.31 6.63 -4.09
CA VAL A 98 -15.35 5.58 -3.72
C VAL A 98 -14.56 6.07 -2.50
N THR A 99 -14.34 5.19 -1.54
CA THR A 99 -13.38 5.43 -0.46
C THR A 99 -12.07 4.74 -0.80
N LEU A 100 -11.01 5.54 -0.90
CA LEU A 100 -9.66 5.10 -1.20
C LEU A 100 -8.84 5.13 0.08
N LEU A 101 -8.33 3.98 0.51
CA LEU A 101 -7.43 3.88 1.64
C LEU A 101 -6.02 3.48 1.17
N VAL A 102 -5.09 4.40 1.32
CA VAL A 102 -3.67 4.19 1.01
C VAL A 102 -2.97 3.61 2.24
N VAL A 103 -2.47 2.39 2.15
CA VAL A 103 -1.64 1.76 3.18
C VAL A 103 -0.18 1.89 2.73
N PHE A 104 0.54 2.83 3.30
CA PHE A 104 1.95 3.05 3.03
C PHE A 104 2.78 2.32 4.08
N GLU A 105 3.41 1.23 3.66
CA GLU A 105 4.33 0.45 4.49
C GLU A 105 5.74 1.01 4.34
N ASP A 106 6.15 1.82 5.32
CA ASP A 106 7.42 2.54 5.32
C ASP A 106 8.49 1.72 6.03
N ALA A 107 9.10 0.80 5.30
CA ALA A 107 10.18 -0.05 5.81
C ALA A 107 11.55 0.59 5.58
N PRO A 108 12.57 0.31 6.41
CA PRO A 108 13.94 0.79 6.21
C PRO A 108 14.50 0.46 4.82
N SER A 109 14.15 -0.70 4.25
CA SER A 109 14.54 -1.14 2.90
C SER A 109 14.09 -0.21 1.78
N LEU A 110 13.06 0.63 2.01
CA LEU A 110 12.63 1.64 1.05
C LEU A 110 13.63 2.80 0.89
N GLN A 111 14.54 3.00 1.84
CA GLN A 111 15.57 4.03 1.74
C GLN A 111 16.68 3.66 0.75
N PHE A 112 16.69 2.41 0.27
CA PHE A 112 17.61 1.98 -0.77
C PHE A 112 17.28 2.63 -2.12
N GLY A 113 18.32 2.99 -2.86
CA GLY A 113 18.25 3.46 -4.24
C GLY A 113 19.62 3.41 -4.88
N SER A 114 19.73 2.72 -6.02
CA SER A 114 20.97 2.66 -6.82
C SER A 114 21.10 3.84 -7.79
N GLY A 115 20.04 4.65 -7.93
CA GLY A 115 19.99 5.82 -8.80
C GLY A 115 19.77 7.12 -8.03
N ALA A 116 19.27 8.14 -8.73
CA ALA A 116 19.01 9.47 -8.18
C ALA A 116 17.81 9.52 -7.22
N VAL A 117 16.94 8.51 -7.26
CA VAL A 117 15.67 8.45 -6.50
C VAL A 117 15.64 7.15 -5.71
N SER A 118 15.39 7.23 -4.41
CA SER A 118 15.21 6.05 -3.58
C SER A 118 13.85 5.38 -3.85
N LYS A 119 13.70 4.12 -3.45
CA LYS A 119 12.41 3.43 -3.53
C LYS A 119 11.35 4.17 -2.73
N ARG A 120 11.71 4.74 -1.56
CA ARG A 120 10.80 5.50 -0.71
C ARG A 120 10.27 6.74 -1.40
N GLU A 121 11.14 7.55 -2.01
CA GLU A 121 10.73 8.76 -2.73
C GLU A 121 9.83 8.42 -3.91
N ALA A 122 10.17 7.38 -4.68
CA ALA A 122 9.35 6.92 -5.78
C ALA A 122 7.96 6.42 -5.33
N LEU A 123 7.90 5.70 -4.19
CA LEU A 123 6.66 5.18 -3.62
C LEU A 123 5.80 6.30 -3.02
N LEU A 124 6.42 7.32 -2.38
CA LEU A 124 5.73 8.50 -1.88
C LEU A 124 5.14 9.34 -3.03
N GLU A 125 5.88 9.51 -4.14
CA GLU A 125 5.34 10.16 -5.33
C GLU A 125 4.13 9.41 -5.87
N LEU A 126 4.20 8.06 -5.94
CA LEU A 126 3.09 7.23 -6.38
C LEU A 126 1.89 7.35 -5.45
N ALA A 127 2.10 7.36 -4.13
CA ALA A 127 1.05 7.62 -3.15
C ALA A 127 0.39 8.99 -3.36
N GLY A 128 1.20 10.03 -3.54
CA GLY A 128 0.73 11.38 -3.84
C GLY A 128 -0.12 11.46 -5.11
N LEU A 129 0.33 10.80 -6.20
CA LEU A 129 -0.43 10.71 -7.46
C LEU A 129 -1.79 10.06 -7.27
N VAL A 130 -1.85 8.95 -6.55
CA VAL A 130 -3.09 8.23 -6.26
C VAL A 130 -4.04 9.08 -5.40
N MET A 131 -3.53 9.74 -4.36
CA MET A 131 -4.34 10.61 -3.50
C MET A 131 -4.89 11.81 -4.28
N MET A 132 -4.08 12.41 -5.16
CA MET A 132 -4.53 13.51 -6.02
C MET A 132 -5.55 13.04 -7.06
N LEU A 133 -5.42 11.82 -7.57
CA LEU A 133 -6.41 11.22 -8.45
C LEU A 133 -7.76 11.08 -7.75
N GLY A 134 -7.78 10.59 -6.50
CA GLY A 134 -8.99 10.57 -5.67
C GLY A 134 -9.58 11.97 -5.45
N ALA A 135 -8.74 12.98 -5.22
CA ALA A 135 -9.19 14.36 -5.05
C ALA A 135 -9.87 14.93 -6.30
N VAL A 136 -9.31 14.67 -7.49
CA VAL A 136 -9.88 15.10 -8.78
C VAL A 136 -11.22 14.40 -9.05
N ASN A 137 -11.33 13.13 -8.70
CA ASN A 137 -12.56 12.33 -8.87
C ASN A 137 -13.60 12.56 -7.77
N ARG A 138 -13.30 13.41 -6.77
CA ARG A 138 -14.17 13.71 -5.61
C ARG A 138 -14.42 12.55 -4.67
N ASP A 139 -13.51 11.57 -4.67
CA ASP A 139 -13.55 10.43 -3.77
C ASP A 139 -13.13 10.80 -2.35
N ARG A 140 -13.40 9.91 -1.41
CA ARG A 140 -12.86 10.02 -0.04
C ARG A 140 -11.51 9.34 0.01
N VAL A 141 -10.51 10.02 0.58
CA VAL A 141 -9.13 9.51 0.65
C VAL A 141 -8.66 9.52 2.10
N GLY A 142 -8.18 8.37 2.56
CA GLY A 142 -7.50 8.21 3.84
C GLY A 142 -6.17 7.49 3.67
N TYR A 143 -5.36 7.45 4.72
CA TYR A 143 -4.14 6.64 4.67
C TYR A 143 -3.81 6.00 6.02
N VAL A 144 -3.06 4.91 5.94
CA VAL A 144 -2.32 4.31 7.05
C VAL A 144 -0.83 4.41 6.70
N HIS A 145 -0.04 4.99 7.58
CA HIS A 145 1.41 4.99 7.51
C HIS A 145 1.93 4.01 8.56
N ALA A 146 2.52 2.92 8.12
CA ALA A 146 3.01 1.86 8.98
C ALA A 146 4.54 1.79 8.91
N THR A 147 5.19 1.81 10.06
CA THR A 147 6.65 1.69 10.24
C THR A 147 6.96 0.51 11.15
N PRO A 148 8.22 0.09 11.30
CA PRO A 148 8.60 -0.92 12.27
C PRO A 148 8.26 -0.54 13.73
N GLU A 149 8.24 0.76 14.03
CA GLU A 149 7.99 1.29 15.37
C GLU A 149 6.49 1.40 15.70
N GLY A 150 5.64 1.44 14.67
CA GLY A 150 4.20 1.60 14.86
C GLY A 150 3.47 2.08 13.63
N TYR A 151 2.27 2.56 13.82
CA TYR A 151 1.43 3.05 12.72
C TYR A 151 0.68 4.32 13.07
N GLY A 152 0.33 5.07 12.02
CA GLY A 152 -0.58 6.20 12.10
C GLY A 152 -1.71 6.05 11.10
N LEU A 153 -2.95 6.20 11.54
CA LEU A 153 -4.15 6.17 10.72
C LEU A 153 -4.69 7.59 10.53
N ARG A 154 -5.08 7.92 9.32
CA ARG A 154 -5.87 9.11 8.99
C ARG A 154 -7.15 8.68 8.29
N GLU A 155 -8.26 9.07 8.87
CA GLU A 155 -9.59 8.74 8.35
C GLU A 155 -9.82 9.35 6.96
N PRO A 156 -10.66 8.69 6.14
CA PRO A 156 -10.98 9.19 4.81
C PRO A 156 -11.68 10.54 4.86
N VAL A 157 -11.07 11.54 4.23
CA VAL A 157 -11.61 12.90 4.06
C VAL A 157 -12.02 13.14 2.61
N ARG A 158 -12.90 14.11 2.39
CA ARG A 158 -13.37 14.51 1.06
C ARG A 158 -12.92 15.93 0.74
N GLY A 159 -12.73 16.18 -0.52
CA GLY A 159 -12.44 17.52 -1.05
C GLY A 159 -10.95 17.77 -1.25
N ARG A 160 -10.65 18.63 -2.21
CA ARG A 160 -9.29 18.91 -2.68
C ARG A 160 -8.36 19.41 -1.55
N GLY A 161 -8.81 20.39 -0.76
CA GLY A 161 -7.98 20.97 0.31
C GLY A 161 -7.59 19.96 1.39
N PRO A 162 -8.56 19.29 2.04
CA PRO A 162 -8.29 18.25 3.03
C PRO A 162 -7.42 17.11 2.49
N ILE A 163 -7.66 16.61 1.27
CA ILE A 163 -6.85 15.52 0.68
C ILE A 163 -5.43 16.02 0.39
N MET A 164 -5.27 17.25 -0.12
CA MET A 164 -3.94 17.82 -0.34
C MET A 164 -3.16 17.96 0.97
N HIS A 165 -3.80 18.38 2.06
CA HIS A 165 -3.18 18.43 3.37
C HIS A 165 -2.80 17.05 3.88
N LEU A 166 -3.67 16.06 3.69
CA LEU A 166 -3.43 14.68 4.06
C LEU A 166 -2.20 14.10 3.32
N ALA A 167 -2.14 14.31 2.00
CA ALA A 167 -1.02 13.88 1.17
C ALA A 167 0.28 14.59 1.57
N ALA A 168 0.23 15.91 1.82
CA ALA A 168 1.40 16.68 2.28
C ALA A 168 1.91 16.16 3.63
N THR A 169 1.00 15.78 4.53
CA THR A 169 1.36 15.18 5.82
C THR A 169 2.07 13.82 5.62
N LEU A 170 1.61 12.99 4.69
CA LEU A 170 2.27 11.71 4.39
C LEU A 170 3.66 11.93 3.77
N LEU A 171 3.78 12.82 2.78
CA LEU A 171 5.06 13.13 2.13
C LEU A 171 6.07 13.75 3.10
N GLY A 172 5.60 14.51 4.09
CA GLY A 172 6.44 15.14 5.12
C GLY A 172 6.86 14.20 6.25
N ARG A 173 6.42 12.95 6.26
CA ARG A 173 6.86 11.98 7.27
C ARG A 173 8.34 11.68 7.11
N ALA A 174 9.08 11.76 8.24
CA ALA A 174 10.46 11.31 8.28
C ALA A 174 10.55 9.83 7.90
N ALA A 175 11.65 9.44 7.28
CA ALA A 175 11.93 8.04 7.07
C ALA A 175 12.10 7.33 8.43
N PRO A 176 11.73 6.04 8.54
CA PRO A 176 12.01 5.26 9.74
C PRO A 176 13.48 5.38 10.14
N ALA A 177 13.74 5.49 11.44
CA ALA A 177 15.11 5.56 11.92
C ALA A 177 15.86 4.30 11.52
N LEU A 178 17.04 4.48 10.95
CA LEU A 178 17.97 3.38 10.73
C LEU A 178 18.44 2.93 12.12
N GLN A 179 18.19 1.68 12.48
CA GLN A 179 18.69 1.14 13.74
C GLN A 179 20.21 1.19 13.73
N SER A 180 20.78 2.18 14.39
CA SER A 180 22.24 2.22 14.57
C SER A 180 22.62 0.98 15.37
N GLY A 181 23.40 0.10 14.75
CA GLY A 181 23.85 -1.18 15.33
C GLY A 181 24.80 -0.96 16.50
N ASN A 182 24.34 -0.38 17.59
CA ASN A 182 25.08 -0.30 18.83
C ASN A 182 24.62 -1.43 19.78
N ARG A 183 24.71 -2.67 19.32
CA ARG A 183 24.87 -3.78 20.25
C ARG A 183 26.33 -3.72 20.72
N LYS A 184 26.56 -3.19 21.93
CA LYS A 184 27.79 -3.44 22.67
C LYS A 184 28.07 -4.93 22.59
N ALA A 185 29.22 -5.27 21.98
CA ALA A 185 29.76 -6.60 22.08
C ALA A 185 30.04 -6.87 23.56
N GLU A 186 29.15 -7.57 24.24
CA GLU A 186 29.49 -8.20 25.49
C GLU A 186 30.50 -9.29 25.17
N SER A 187 31.74 -9.06 25.56
CA SER A 187 32.81 -10.02 25.56
C SER A 187 32.47 -11.17 26.52
N GLY A 188 31.88 -12.20 25.97
CA GLY A 188 31.63 -13.49 26.64
C GLY A 188 32.59 -14.54 26.10
N LYS A 189 33.39 -15.06 26.99
CA LYS A 189 34.46 -16.04 26.82
C LYS A 189 34.11 -17.21 25.91
N THR A 190 35.10 -17.54 25.08
CA THR A 190 35.33 -18.82 24.41
C THR A 190 35.06 -20.03 25.29
N ASP A 191 34.20 -20.94 24.80
CA ASP A 191 34.39 -22.37 25.02
C ASP A 191 34.10 -23.11 23.70
N ALA A 192 35.09 -23.84 23.27
CA ALA A 192 35.12 -24.64 22.06
C ALA A 192 34.35 -25.96 22.26
N ALA A 193 33.38 -26.24 21.41
CA ALA A 193 32.99 -27.62 21.08
C ALA A 193 32.20 -27.72 19.77
N THR A 194 32.84 -28.32 18.77
CA THR A 194 32.35 -29.29 17.79
C THR A 194 30.99 -29.11 17.09
N GLY A 195 31.05 -28.68 15.85
CA GLY A 195 30.49 -29.40 14.70
C GLY A 195 28.99 -29.60 14.58
N ARG A 196 28.38 -28.72 13.78
CA ARG A 196 27.41 -29.07 12.71
C ARG A 196 27.07 -27.78 11.96
N THR A 197 27.59 -27.65 10.76
CA THR A 197 27.17 -26.62 9.78
C THR A 197 25.73 -26.92 9.39
N SER A 198 24.79 -26.14 9.94
CA SER A 198 23.44 -26.06 9.42
C SER A 198 23.40 -24.84 8.46
N ASP A 199 22.67 -24.96 7.35
CA ASP A 199 22.48 -23.99 6.27
C ASP A 199 21.88 -22.61 6.70
N ALA A 200 22.05 -22.22 7.97
CA ALA A 200 21.53 -20.99 8.56
C ALA A 200 22.48 -19.80 8.49
N ASP A 201 23.73 -19.98 8.06
CA ASP A 201 24.79 -18.97 8.08
C ASP A 201 25.10 -18.31 6.72
N SER A 202 24.11 -18.25 5.82
CA SER A 202 24.28 -17.37 4.67
C SER A 202 24.12 -15.91 5.12
N PRO A 203 25.06 -15.00 4.80
CA PRO A 203 24.96 -13.57 5.18
C PRO A 203 23.70 -12.88 4.65
N LEU A 204 22.99 -13.50 3.69
CA LEU A 204 21.72 -13.02 3.16
C LEU A 204 20.49 -13.49 4.00
N SER A 205 20.63 -14.52 4.85
CA SER A 205 19.52 -15.00 5.70
C SER A 205 19.29 -14.11 6.95
N ALA A 206 20.28 -13.31 7.35
CA ALA A 206 20.18 -12.36 8.44
C ALA A 206 19.41 -11.08 8.09
N LEU A 207 19.06 -10.87 6.83
CA LEU A 207 18.39 -9.70 6.28
C LEU A 207 16.85 -9.87 6.26
N ARG A 208 16.25 -10.35 7.33
CA ARG A 208 14.80 -10.17 7.51
C ARG A 208 14.57 -8.75 8.02
N PRO A 209 14.09 -7.81 7.17
CA PRO A 209 13.74 -6.50 7.66
C PRO A 209 12.65 -6.64 8.72
N PRO A 210 12.68 -5.82 9.78
CA PRO A 210 11.58 -5.78 10.71
C PRO A 210 10.31 -5.46 9.94
N LEU A 211 9.32 -6.36 10.00
CA LEU A 211 8.05 -6.19 9.31
C LEU A 211 7.32 -5.04 10.00
N SER A 212 6.84 -4.11 9.22
CA SER A 212 5.98 -3.05 9.71
C SER A 212 4.68 -3.63 10.27
N THR A 213 4.19 -3.05 11.36
CA THR A 213 2.93 -3.46 11.98
C THR A 213 1.75 -2.77 11.33
N ILE A 214 1.28 -3.29 10.20
CA ILE A 214 0.05 -2.77 9.58
C ILE A 214 -1.17 -3.24 10.39
N PRO A 215 -2.02 -2.33 10.87
CA PRO A 215 -3.14 -2.68 11.76
C PRO A 215 -4.36 -3.19 10.98
N TRP A 216 -4.26 -4.34 10.33
CA TRP A 216 -5.33 -4.89 9.48
C TRP A 216 -6.69 -5.01 10.17
N ARG A 217 -6.70 -5.38 11.45
CA ARG A 217 -7.94 -5.49 12.24
C ARG A 217 -8.59 -4.12 12.47
N LEU A 218 -7.79 -3.07 12.69
CA LEU A 218 -8.28 -1.70 12.85
C LEU A 218 -8.83 -1.17 11.51
N ILE A 219 -8.10 -1.38 10.42
CA ILE A 219 -8.54 -1.03 9.07
C ILE A 219 -9.90 -1.67 8.76
N ALA A 220 -10.08 -2.95 9.11
CA ALA A 220 -11.33 -3.66 8.90
C ALA A 220 -12.52 -3.06 9.67
N ARG A 221 -12.27 -2.37 10.78
CA ARG A 221 -13.31 -1.74 11.60
C ARG A 221 -13.63 -0.32 11.16
N THR A 222 -12.63 0.43 10.70
CA THR A 222 -12.76 1.87 10.41
C THR A 222 -13.09 2.17 8.95
N ALA A 223 -12.56 1.39 8.01
CA ALA A 223 -12.83 1.62 6.60
C ALA A 223 -14.23 1.11 6.19
N PRO A 224 -15.00 1.88 5.43
CA PRO A 224 -16.28 1.44 4.88
C PRO A 224 -16.15 0.15 4.07
N LYS A 225 -17.23 -0.64 3.99
CA LYS A 225 -17.26 -1.78 3.08
C LYS A 225 -17.11 -1.30 1.64
N HIS A 226 -16.54 -2.13 0.78
CA HIS A 226 -16.31 -1.82 -0.64
C HIS A 226 -15.31 -0.69 -0.92
N SER A 227 -14.57 -0.24 0.11
CA SER A 227 -13.44 0.66 -0.10
C SER A 227 -12.36 0.01 -0.97
N ILE A 228 -11.60 0.84 -1.65
CA ILE A 228 -10.39 0.43 -2.35
C ILE A 228 -9.22 0.55 -1.38
N LEU A 229 -8.50 -0.54 -1.19
CA LEU A 229 -7.32 -0.59 -0.36
C LEU A 229 -6.09 -0.73 -1.25
N LEU A 230 -5.25 0.29 -1.24
CA LEU A 230 -3.99 0.32 -1.98
C LEU A 230 -2.83 0.12 -1.00
N TRP A 231 -2.18 -1.02 -1.08
CA TRP A 231 -1.01 -1.31 -0.26
C TRP A 231 0.27 -1.01 -1.04
N LEU A 232 1.02 -0.03 -0.57
CA LEU A 232 2.26 0.47 -1.14
C LEU A 232 3.43 0.00 -0.29
N SER A 233 4.36 -0.75 -0.90
CA SER A 233 5.54 -1.32 -0.23
C SER A 233 6.57 -1.77 -1.26
N ASP A 234 7.73 -2.23 -0.81
CA ASP A 234 8.69 -2.97 -1.63
C ASP A 234 8.43 -4.49 -1.65
N PHE A 235 7.53 -4.97 -0.82
CA PHE A 235 7.08 -6.37 -0.74
C PHE A 235 8.24 -7.38 -0.71
N PRO A 236 9.05 -7.42 0.36
CA PRO A 236 10.06 -8.46 0.53
C PRO A 236 9.40 -9.84 0.59
N PRO A 237 10.15 -10.93 0.35
CA PRO A 237 9.64 -12.28 0.50
C PRO A 237 9.07 -12.50 1.90
N ARG A 238 7.77 -12.74 2.00
CA ARG A 238 7.06 -12.97 3.27
C ARG A 238 5.77 -13.74 3.06
N GLU A 239 5.28 -14.33 4.13
CA GLU A 239 3.94 -14.89 4.19
C GLU A 239 2.88 -13.80 4.21
N ALA A 240 1.64 -14.17 3.86
CA ALA A 240 0.51 -13.24 3.97
C ALA A 240 0.28 -12.88 5.46
N PRO A 241 0.17 -11.58 5.78
CA PRO A 241 -0.03 -11.17 7.16
C PRO A 241 -1.40 -11.64 7.69
N GLU A 242 -1.48 -11.81 9.00
CA GLU A 242 -2.73 -12.17 9.67
C GLU A 242 -3.83 -11.14 9.35
N GLY A 243 -4.98 -11.61 8.95
CA GLY A 243 -6.12 -10.78 8.57
C GLY A 243 -6.14 -10.34 7.09
N TRP A 244 -5.10 -10.60 6.30
CA TRP A 244 -5.06 -10.22 4.88
C TRP A 244 -6.19 -10.85 4.06
N MET A 245 -6.51 -12.10 4.30
CA MET A 245 -7.66 -12.78 3.66
C MET A 245 -9.00 -12.06 3.91
N VAL A 246 -9.16 -11.48 5.09
CA VAL A 246 -10.36 -10.70 5.43
C VAL A 246 -10.39 -9.40 4.62
N MET A 247 -9.21 -8.74 4.46
CA MET A 247 -9.09 -7.55 3.63
C MET A 247 -9.48 -7.81 2.19
N GLN A 248 -8.96 -8.89 1.60
CA GLN A 248 -9.27 -9.26 0.21
C GLN A 248 -10.76 -9.56 -0.04
N ARG A 249 -11.46 -10.11 0.96
CA ARG A 249 -12.90 -10.38 0.87
C ARG A 249 -13.76 -9.15 1.06
N ARG A 250 -13.28 -8.18 1.85
CA ARG A 250 -14.05 -7.01 2.26
C ARG A 250 -13.83 -5.80 1.36
N TYR A 251 -12.63 -5.70 0.78
CA TYR A 251 -12.16 -4.55 0.01
C TYR A 251 -11.64 -4.96 -1.36
N GLN A 252 -11.65 -4.02 -2.28
CA GLN A 252 -10.91 -4.17 -3.52
C GLN A 252 -9.43 -3.87 -3.23
N THR A 253 -8.63 -4.92 -3.08
CA THR A 253 -7.22 -4.79 -2.70
C THR A 253 -6.32 -4.70 -3.92
N MET A 254 -5.36 -3.78 -3.88
CA MET A 254 -4.31 -3.62 -4.89
C MET A 254 -2.97 -3.44 -4.21
N GLY A 255 -1.93 -3.97 -4.82
CA GLY A 255 -0.56 -3.81 -4.36
C GLY A 255 0.25 -2.98 -5.35
N PHE A 256 0.96 -1.99 -4.84
CA PHE A 256 1.84 -1.14 -5.62
C PHE A 256 3.26 -1.28 -5.10
N ARG A 257 4.13 -1.81 -5.94
CA ARG A 257 5.53 -2.12 -5.62
C ARG A 257 6.46 -1.23 -6.43
N VAL A 258 7.50 -0.76 -5.77
CA VAL A 258 8.60 -0.08 -6.44
C VAL A 258 9.84 -0.97 -6.40
N ASP A 259 10.45 -1.16 -7.55
CA ASP A 259 11.67 -1.94 -7.71
C ASP A 259 12.84 -1.01 -8.10
N ASP A 260 13.97 -1.21 -7.43
CA ASP A 260 15.23 -0.60 -7.83
C ASP A 260 15.87 -1.40 -8.98
N PRO A 261 16.65 -0.76 -9.89
CA PRO A 261 17.36 -1.49 -10.94
C PRO A 261 18.22 -2.64 -10.43
N TRP A 262 18.91 -2.48 -9.30
CA TRP A 262 19.75 -3.54 -8.71
C TRP A 262 18.92 -4.69 -8.08
N GLU A 263 17.70 -4.45 -7.72
CA GLU A 263 16.76 -5.53 -7.33
C GLU A 263 16.29 -6.35 -8.54
N ARG A 264 16.31 -5.76 -9.74
CA ARG A 264 15.98 -6.46 -10.99
C ARG A 264 17.18 -7.23 -11.52
N GLU A 265 18.36 -6.60 -11.52
CA GLU A 265 19.61 -7.21 -11.98
C GLU A 265 20.79 -6.60 -11.22
N LEU A 266 21.57 -7.45 -10.56
CA LEU A 266 22.81 -6.99 -9.93
C LEU A 266 23.83 -6.56 -10.99
N PRO A 267 24.61 -5.48 -10.75
CA PRO A 267 25.70 -5.12 -11.61
C PRO A 267 26.67 -6.29 -11.83
N ARG A 268 27.21 -6.41 -13.04
CA ARG A 268 28.22 -7.40 -13.39
C ARG A 268 29.58 -6.75 -13.38
N GLY A 269 30.55 -7.45 -12.88
CA GLY A 269 31.96 -7.02 -12.93
C GLY A 269 32.49 -6.63 -11.58
N ASP A 270 32.92 -5.39 -11.44
CA ASP A 270 33.72 -4.95 -10.31
C ASP A 270 33.00 -4.99 -8.95
N THR A 271 33.81 -5.04 -7.89
CA THR A 271 33.38 -4.87 -6.51
C THR A 271 32.66 -3.55 -6.33
N PHE A 272 31.47 -3.57 -5.80
CA PHE A 272 30.70 -2.36 -5.48
C PHE A 272 30.22 -2.35 -4.04
N ALA A 273 30.12 -1.16 -3.46
CA ALA A 273 29.60 -0.97 -2.13
C ALA A 273 28.13 -0.54 -2.22
N ALA A 274 27.26 -1.22 -1.48
CA ALA A 274 25.87 -0.86 -1.31
C ALA A 274 25.60 -0.55 0.16
N TYR A 275 24.81 0.49 0.42
CA TYR A 275 24.37 0.76 1.76
C TYR A 275 23.11 -0.07 2.04
N ASP A 276 23.19 -0.93 3.08
CA ASP A 276 22.05 -1.69 3.57
C ASP A 276 21.33 -0.84 4.63
N PRO A 277 20.16 -0.25 4.31
CA PRO A 277 19.44 0.59 5.25
C PRO A 277 18.81 -0.19 6.40
N THR A 278 18.62 -1.51 6.26
CA THR A 278 18.06 -2.36 7.30
C THR A 278 19.11 -2.66 8.38
N ALA A 279 20.34 -2.97 7.98
CA ALA A 279 21.45 -3.22 8.89
C ALA A 279 22.26 -1.97 9.22
N SER A 280 21.92 -0.82 8.62
CA SER A 280 22.64 0.46 8.75
C SER A 280 24.16 0.34 8.53
N ARG A 281 24.55 -0.42 7.51
CA ARG A 281 25.97 -0.68 7.19
C ARG A 281 26.22 -0.69 5.68
N LEU A 282 27.45 -0.41 5.33
CA LEU A 282 27.96 -0.66 3.99
C LEU A 282 28.22 -2.16 3.83
N VAL A 283 27.72 -2.71 2.75
CA VAL A 283 27.94 -4.10 2.32
C VAL A 283 28.71 -4.04 1.01
N THR A 284 29.83 -4.74 0.96
CA THR A 284 30.61 -4.90 -0.28
C THR A 284 30.12 -6.15 -0.98
N LEU A 285 29.76 -6.00 -2.25
CA LEU A 285 29.39 -7.10 -3.13
C LEU A 285 30.48 -7.23 -4.20
N GLU A 286 30.91 -8.43 -4.45
CA GLU A 286 32.01 -8.76 -5.37
C GLU A 286 31.50 -9.10 -6.77
N GLY A 287 30.20 -9.11 -6.98
CA GLY A 287 29.60 -9.56 -8.25
C GLY A 287 29.86 -11.03 -8.55
N SER A 288 30.09 -11.82 -7.52
CA SER A 288 30.39 -13.23 -7.64
C SER A 288 29.21 -14.06 -8.20
N ALA A 289 29.51 -15.20 -8.82
CA ALA A 289 28.47 -16.10 -9.31
C ALA A 289 27.53 -16.55 -8.20
N ALA A 290 28.04 -16.76 -6.99
CA ALA A 290 27.24 -17.15 -5.82
C ALA A 290 26.24 -16.04 -5.42
N GLU A 291 26.67 -14.77 -5.44
CA GLU A 291 25.79 -13.61 -5.15
C GLU A 291 24.71 -13.46 -6.22
N HIS A 292 25.03 -13.65 -7.48
CA HIS A 292 24.04 -13.64 -8.56
C HIS A 292 23.00 -14.76 -8.42
N VAL A 293 23.42 -15.96 -8.04
CA VAL A 293 22.50 -17.10 -7.77
C VAL A 293 21.61 -16.80 -6.57
N ALA A 294 22.18 -16.28 -5.49
CA ALA A 294 21.42 -15.90 -4.30
C ALA A 294 20.41 -14.79 -4.60
N HIS A 295 20.80 -13.76 -5.34
CA HIS A 295 19.92 -12.70 -5.80
C HIS A 295 18.79 -13.23 -6.69
N ALA A 296 19.07 -14.12 -7.64
CA ALA A 296 18.06 -14.73 -8.49
C ALA A 296 17.06 -15.56 -7.67
N SER A 297 17.55 -16.30 -6.65
CA SER A 297 16.69 -17.04 -5.72
C SER A 297 15.78 -16.12 -4.92
N TRP A 298 16.34 -15.04 -4.35
CA TRP A 298 15.56 -14.02 -3.63
C TRP A 298 14.49 -13.39 -4.52
N ARG A 299 14.82 -13.00 -5.75
CA ARG A 299 13.85 -12.47 -6.72
C ARG A 299 12.70 -13.44 -6.97
N LYS A 300 13.01 -14.71 -7.18
CA LYS A 300 12.00 -15.76 -7.39
C LYS A 300 11.08 -15.90 -6.19
N GLN A 301 11.63 -15.92 -4.98
CA GLN A 301 10.85 -15.97 -3.73
C GLN A 301 9.98 -14.73 -3.55
N ARG A 302 10.53 -13.53 -3.80
CA ARG A 302 9.80 -12.26 -3.72
C ARG A 302 8.63 -12.23 -4.69
N GLU A 303 8.85 -12.64 -5.93
CA GLU A 303 7.80 -12.68 -6.95
C GLU A 303 6.71 -13.71 -6.61
N ALA A 304 7.07 -14.87 -6.07
CA ALA A 304 6.10 -15.87 -5.62
C ALA A 304 5.25 -15.36 -4.47
N ALA A 305 5.86 -14.74 -3.44
CA ALA A 305 5.15 -14.13 -2.32
C ALA A 305 4.22 -12.99 -2.79
N TRP A 306 4.69 -12.15 -3.70
CA TRP A 306 3.92 -11.07 -4.30
C TRP A 306 2.66 -11.58 -5.03
N ARG A 307 2.79 -12.65 -5.81
CA ARG A 307 1.66 -13.28 -6.51
C ARG A 307 0.68 -13.95 -5.55
N THR A 308 1.15 -14.47 -4.43
CA THR A 308 0.29 -15.03 -3.38
C THR A 308 -0.52 -13.94 -2.68
N LEU A 309 0.10 -12.79 -2.39
CA LEU A 309 -0.59 -11.66 -1.78
C LEU A 309 -1.64 -11.03 -2.72
N PHE A 310 -1.36 -10.96 -4.02
CA PHE A 310 -2.24 -10.40 -5.02
C PHE A 310 -2.36 -11.35 -6.22
N PRO A 311 -3.26 -12.36 -6.16
CA PRO A 311 -3.40 -13.36 -7.21
C PRO A 311 -3.82 -12.78 -8.56
N ASP A 312 -4.72 -11.80 -8.56
CA ASP A 312 -5.15 -11.13 -9.79
C ASP A 312 -4.03 -10.23 -10.34
N PRO A 313 -3.55 -10.48 -11.57
CA PRO A 313 -2.55 -9.63 -12.23
C PRO A 313 -2.96 -8.15 -12.30
N LEU A 314 -4.26 -7.87 -12.46
CA LEU A 314 -4.80 -6.52 -12.53
C LEU A 314 -4.89 -5.82 -11.16
N SER A 315 -4.55 -6.49 -10.08
CA SER A 315 -4.40 -5.90 -8.75
C SER A 315 -2.96 -5.54 -8.41
N ARG A 316 -2.02 -5.73 -9.35
CA ARG A 316 -0.59 -5.56 -9.14
C ARG A 316 0.00 -4.48 -10.03
N LEU A 317 0.62 -3.47 -9.45
CA LEU A 317 1.44 -2.48 -10.15
C LEU A 317 2.89 -2.60 -9.68
N VAL A 318 3.82 -2.69 -10.61
CA VAL A 318 5.26 -2.66 -10.35
C VAL A 318 5.87 -1.53 -11.18
N VAL A 319 6.59 -0.63 -10.51
CA VAL A 319 7.22 0.54 -11.13
C VAL A 319 8.69 0.58 -10.73
N GLY A 320 9.58 0.88 -11.67
CA GLY A 320 10.98 1.14 -11.38
C GLY A 320 11.21 2.53 -10.79
N THR A 321 12.26 2.67 -9.96
CA THR A 321 12.65 3.98 -9.38
C THR A 321 12.93 5.04 -10.45
N GLY A 322 13.43 4.66 -11.62
CA GLY A 322 13.68 5.53 -12.77
C GLY A 322 12.51 5.71 -13.75
N GLU A 323 11.40 4.97 -13.57
CA GLU A 323 10.27 5.01 -14.49
C GLU A 323 9.31 6.18 -14.19
N ASN A 324 8.51 6.57 -15.19
CA ASN A 324 7.46 7.58 -15.00
C ASN A 324 6.26 6.96 -14.28
N ARG A 325 6.07 7.32 -12.99
CA ARG A 325 5.02 6.78 -12.12
C ARG A 325 3.61 7.09 -12.61
N LEU A 326 3.39 8.29 -13.17
CA LEU A 326 2.09 8.67 -13.70
C LEU A 326 1.74 7.82 -14.93
N GLU A 327 2.67 7.62 -15.83
CA GLU A 327 2.46 6.79 -17.03
C GLU A 327 2.21 5.33 -16.65
N ALA A 328 2.95 4.80 -15.68
CA ALA A 328 2.74 3.45 -15.17
C ALA A 328 1.35 3.30 -14.52
N LEU A 329 0.90 4.31 -13.77
CA LEU A 329 -0.43 4.34 -13.16
C LEU A 329 -1.54 4.40 -14.21
N VAL A 330 -1.37 5.21 -15.26
CA VAL A 330 -2.29 5.29 -16.40
C VAL A 330 -2.40 3.92 -17.07
N LYS A 331 -1.27 3.31 -17.45
CA LYS A 331 -1.26 1.97 -18.08
C LYS A 331 -1.95 0.91 -17.21
N PHE A 332 -1.75 0.99 -15.89
CA PHE A 332 -2.38 0.10 -14.93
C PHE A 332 -3.91 0.21 -14.94
N PHE A 333 -4.45 1.43 -14.94
CA PHE A 333 -5.90 1.63 -14.99
C PHE A 333 -6.48 1.24 -16.34
N HIS A 334 -5.81 1.56 -17.44
CA HIS A 334 -6.21 1.08 -18.79
C HIS A 334 -6.35 -0.44 -18.85
N ALA A 335 -5.34 -1.17 -18.37
CA ALA A 335 -5.37 -2.62 -18.35
C ALA A 335 -6.53 -3.21 -17.54
N ARG A 336 -6.95 -2.52 -16.47
CA ARG A 336 -8.10 -2.94 -15.65
C ARG A 336 -9.44 -2.74 -16.34
N MET A 337 -9.54 -1.76 -17.22
CA MET A 337 -10.77 -1.45 -17.96
C MET A 337 -11.02 -2.37 -19.15
N ALA A 338 -9.94 -2.85 -19.77
CA ALA A 338 -10.03 -3.71 -20.94
C ALA A 338 -10.64 -5.10 -20.66
N ARG A 339 -11.01 -5.38 -19.41
CA ARG A 339 -11.63 -6.61 -18.92
C ARG A 339 -13.11 -6.39 -18.58
#